data_c6e4ba3ad0f83622adfb5101bf600d61
#
_entry.id   c6e4ba3ad0f83622adfb5101bf600d61
#
_cell.length_a   1.000
_cell.length_b   1.000
_cell.length_c   1.000
_cell.angle_alpha   90.00
_cell.angle_beta   90.00
_cell.angle_gamma   90.00
#
_symmetry.space_group_name_H-M   'P 1'
#
loop_
_entity.id
_entity.type
_entity.pdbx_description
1 polymer ?
#
loop_
_entity_poly.entity_id
_entity_poly.type
_entity_poly.pdbx_seq_one_letter_code
_entity_poly.pdbx_strand_id
1 'polypeptide(L)'
;QAVTNREVTYTKGAPEIVFGMCDSSDIDEVTLKESLQKYQDSAYRTLGFAIDKHFVGVVAIEDPVREDVPDAVKECMNAGIMVKIVTGDTPGTAKQIGREIGLWADADTDRNIITGTELAELSDEKLQECVLDLKIIARARPMDKKRLVEALQARNQVVAVTGDGTNDAPALHQANVGLSMGAGTAVAKEASDITIIDNSFSSIGKAVMWGRSLYKNIQRFLLFQLTVNVTACCIVFVGALVGKDSPLTCLSYTSPSPRDSTSSRM
;
A
#
# COMPACT_ATOMS: atom_id res chain seq x y z
N GLN A 1 -27.25 40.29 -35.50
CA GLN A 1 -26.29 40.25 -34.37
C GLN A 1 -24.92 40.06 -34.98
N ALA A 2 -24.04 41.10 -34.86
CA ALA A 2 -22.65 41.00 -35.30
C ALA A 2 -21.93 40.06 -34.34
N VAL A 3 -21.49 38.90 -34.80
CA VAL A 3 -20.57 38.01 -34.08
C VAL A 3 -19.22 38.69 -34.15
N THR A 4 -18.82 39.39 -33.09
CA THR A 4 -17.48 39.90 -32.92
C THR A 4 -16.56 38.73 -32.61
N ASN A 5 -15.72 38.36 -33.57
CA ASN A 5 -14.62 37.41 -33.35
C ASN A 5 -13.57 38.09 -32.45
N ARG A 6 -13.75 37.99 -31.13
CA ARG A 6 -12.76 38.43 -30.15
C ARG A 6 -11.95 37.21 -29.73
N GLU A 7 -10.64 37.28 -29.89
CA GLU A 7 -9.74 36.27 -29.37
C GLU A 7 -9.65 36.44 -27.85
N VAL A 8 -9.94 35.38 -27.11
CA VAL A 8 -9.93 35.33 -25.63
C VAL A 8 -8.83 34.41 -25.19
N THR A 9 -7.93 34.87 -24.35
CA THR A 9 -6.82 34.09 -23.82
C THR A 9 -7.15 33.59 -22.42
N TYR A 10 -7.20 32.27 -22.24
CA TYR A 10 -7.36 31.62 -20.94
C TYR A 10 -6.01 31.19 -20.41
N THR A 11 -5.65 31.64 -19.21
CA THR A 11 -4.40 31.25 -18.53
C THR A 11 -4.73 30.46 -17.27
N LYS A 12 -4.07 29.29 -17.06
CA LYS A 12 -4.14 28.52 -15.83
C LYS A 12 -2.74 28.16 -15.35
N GLY A 13 -2.54 28.12 -14.05
CA GLY A 13 -1.25 27.76 -13.45
C GLY A 13 -1.24 27.90 -11.93
N ALA A 14 -0.03 27.95 -11.36
CA ALA A 14 0.11 28.25 -9.94
C ALA A 14 -0.49 29.63 -9.65
N PRO A 15 -1.35 29.78 -8.62
CA PRO A 15 -2.09 31.02 -8.38
C PRO A 15 -1.20 32.25 -8.28
N GLU A 16 -0.06 32.14 -7.61
CA GLU A 16 0.90 33.24 -7.41
C GLU A 16 1.51 33.71 -8.74
N ILE A 17 1.80 32.76 -9.63
CA ILE A 17 2.39 33.04 -10.95
C ILE A 17 1.32 33.69 -11.85
N VAL A 18 0.13 33.09 -11.90
CA VAL A 18 -0.97 33.59 -12.74
C VAL A 18 -1.39 34.99 -12.29
N PHE A 19 -1.49 35.21 -10.97
CA PHE A 19 -1.81 36.54 -10.41
C PHE A 19 -0.74 37.59 -10.78
N GLY A 20 0.55 37.23 -10.67
CA GLY A 20 1.66 38.13 -11.06
C GLY A 20 1.75 38.44 -12.55
N MET A 21 1.07 37.65 -13.41
CA MET A 21 0.99 37.88 -14.86
C MET A 21 -0.23 38.72 -15.27
N CYS A 22 -1.14 39.04 -14.33
CA CYS A 22 -2.37 39.74 -14.57
C CYS A 22 -2.20 41.26 -14.35
N ASP A 23 -2.86 42.04 -15.20
CA ASP A 23 -2.88 43.48 -15.09
C ASP A 23 -4.05 43.99 -14.20
N SER A 24 -5.03 43.13 -13.92
CA SER A 24 -6.22 43.45 -13.10
C SER A 24 -6.74 42.20 -12.37
N SER A 25 -7.37 42.42 -11.23
CA SER A 25 -7.98 41.40 -10.39
C SER A 25 -9.13 41.98 -9.58
N ASP A 26 -10.16 41.18 -9.33
CA ASP A 26 -11.23 41.51 -8.38
C ASP A 26 -10.86 41.14 -6.92
N ILE A 27 -9.72 40.49 -6.74
CA ILE A 27 -9.23 40.01 -5.44
C ILE A 27 -7.90 40.71 -5.14
N ASP A 28 -7.76 41.23 -3.91
CA ASP A 28 -6.50 41.82 -3.49
C ASP A 28 -5.45 40.76 -3.14
N GLU A 29 -4.18 41.11 -3.28
CA GLU A 29 -3.04 40.22 -3.08
C GLU A 29 -2.99 39.67 -1.67
N VAL A 30 -3.42 40.42 -0.65
CA VAL A 30 -3.43 39.99 0.75
C VAL A 30 -4.46 38.87 0.97
N THR A 31 -5.70 39.12 0.53
CA THR A 31 -6.78 38.14 0.60
C THR A 31 -6.47 36.87 -0.17
N LEU A 32 -5.81 37.01 -1.33
CA LEU A 32 -5.35 35.85 -2.11
C LEU A 32 -4.33 35.02 -1.31
N LYS A 33 -3.31 35.65 -0.74
CA LYS A 33 -2.27 34.97 0.04
C LYS A 33 -2.83 34.26 1.28
N GLU A 34 -3.73 34.92 2.01
CA GLU A 34 -4.40 34.32 3.17
C GLU A 34 -5.22 33.09 2.77
N SER A 35 -5.96 33.19 1.68
CA SER A 35 -6.76 32.08 1.16
C SER A 35 -5.88 30.92 0.69
N LEU A 36 -4.79 31.20 -0.02
CA LEU A 36 -3.84 30.20 -0.48
C LEU A 36 -3.16 29.51 0.69
N GLN A 37 -2.75 30.26 1.72
CA GLN A 37 -2.16 29.69 2.93
C GLN A 37 -3.13 28.71 3.60
N LYS A 38 -4.40 29.11 3.76
CA LYS A 38 -5.45 28.26 4.32
C LYS A 38 -5.65 26.98 3.51
N TYR A 39 -5.67 27.06 2.19
CA TYR A 39 -5.80 25.88 1.32
C TYR A 39 -4.55 25.00 1.37
N GLN A 40 -3.34 25.60 1.43
CA GLN A 40 -2.10 24.84 1.57
C GLN A 40 -1.99 24.13 2.92
N ASP A 41 -2.41 24.79 4.01
CA ASP A 41 -2.44 24.18 5.34
C ASP A 41 -3.43 23.00 5.42
N SER A 42 -4.49 23.04 4.60
CA SER A 42 -5.47 21.95 4.44
C SER A 42 -5.07 20.95 3.34
N ALA A 43 -3.86 21.06 2.80
CA ALA A 43 -3.32 20.17 1.77
C ALA A 43 -4.04 20.17 0.41
N TYR A 44 -4.87 21.19 0.12
CA TYR A 44 -5.52 21.33 -1.18
C TYR A 44 -4.51 21.68 -2.29
N ARG A 45 -4.71 21.12 -3.46
CA ARG A 45 -4.06 21.59 -4.69
C ARG A 45 -4.77 22.83 -5.19
N THR A 46 -4.03 23.92 -5.42
CA THR A 46 -4.61 25.18 -5.88
C THR A 46 -4.22 25.47 -7.33
N LEU A 47 -5.19 25.93 -8.12
CA LEU A 47 -4.99 26.42 -9.49
C LEU A 47 -5.60 27.80 -9.63
N GLY A 48 -4.80 28.75 -10.11
CA GLY A 48 -5.24 30.10 -10.50
C GLY A 48 -5.70 30.16 -11.94
N PHE A 49 -6.70 30.97 -12.21
CA PHE A 49 -7.27 31.17 -13.53
C PHE A 49 -7.32 32.67 -13.87
N ALA A 50 -6.99 32.99 -15.11
CA ALA A 50 -7.11 34.34 -15.65
C ALA A 50 -7.68 34.32 -17.07
N ILE A 51 -8.39 35.41 -17.43
CA ILE A 51 -8.97 35.65 -18.75
C ILE A 51 -8.46 37.04 -19.24
N ASP A 52 -7.83 37.07 -20.39
CA ASP A 52 -7.28 38.30 -20.99
C ASP A 52 -6.45 39.13 -20.00
N LYS A 53 -5.59 38.46 -19.19
CA LYS A 53 -4.79 39.07 -18.12
C LYS A 53 -5.61 39.64 -16.93
N HIS A 54 -6.87 39.31 -16.82
CA HIS A 54 -7.69 39.60 -15.65
C HIS A 54 -7.75 38.32 -14.77
N PHE A 55 -7.32 38.41 -13.51
CA PHE A 55 -7.35 37.28 -12.58
C PHE A 55 -8.77 37.04 -12.13
N VAL A 56 -9.29 35.83 -12.42
CA VAL A 56 -10.68 35.48 -12.15
C VAL A 56 -10.82 34.85 -10.77
N GLY A 57 -9.83 34.01 -10.34
CA GLY A 57 -9.90 33.37 -9.05
C GLY A 57 -9.03 32.12 -8.94
N VAL A 58 -9.22 31.42 -7.82
CA VAL A 58 -8.52 30.17 -7.47
C VAL A 58 -9.53 29.05 -7.30
N VAL A 59 -9.17 27.89 -7.82
CA VAL A 59 -9.88 26.64 -7.54
C VAL A 59 -9.00 25.82 -6.62
N ALA A 60 -9.54 25.42 -5.47
CA ALA A 60 -8.94 24.45 -4.57
C ALA A 60 -9.46 23.05 -4.92
N ILE A 61 -8.56 22.10 -5.10
CA ILE A 61 -8.86 20.72 -5.48
C ILE A 61 -8.46 19.83 -4.31
N GLU A 62 -9.41 19.09 -3.82
CA GLU A 62 -9.22 18.05 -2.81
C GLU A 62 -9.39 16.69 -3.46
N ASP A 63 -8.55 15.73 -3.09
CA ASP A 63 -8.74 14.32 -3.41
C ASP A 63 -9.02 13.60 -2.08
N PRO A 64 -10.30 13.44 -1.72
CA PRO A 64 -10.68 12.93 -0.41
C PRO A 64 -10.26 11.46 -0.26
N VAL A 65 -9.84 11.09 0.94
CA VAL A 65 -9.59 9.70 1.30
C VAL A 65 -10.91 8.92 1.19
N ARG A 66 -10.87 7.73 0.62
CA ARG A 66 -12.05 6.87 0.51
C ARG A 66 -12.52 6.46 1.90
N GLU A 67 -13.83 6.39 2.11
CA GLU A 67 -14.45 6.12 3.41
C GLU A 67 -14.04 4.77 4.03
N ASP A 68 -13.70 3.78 3.21
CA ASP A 68 -13.31 2.43 3.66
C ASP A 68 -11.84 2.33 4.13
N VAL A 69 -10.99 3.32 3.78
CA VAL A 69 -9.54 3.24 4.03
C VAL A 69 -9.17 3.39 5.51
N PRO A 70 -9.72 4.34 6.29
CA PRO A 70 -9.33 4.51 7.69
C PRO A 70 -9.56 3.25 8.53
N ASP A 71 -10.73 2.63 8.39
CA ASP A 71 -11.08 1.42 9.13
C ASP A 71 -10.20 0.23 8.70
N ALA A 72 -9.95 0.08 7.41
CA ALA A 72 -9.10 -1.00 6.90
C ALA A 72 -7.62 -0.84 7.32
N VAL A 73 -7.09 0.39 7.34
CA VAL A 73 -5.75 0.68 7.88
C VAL A 73 -5.67 0.33 9.37
N LYS A 74 -6.68 0.71 10.14
CA LYS A 74 -6.77 0.39 11.56
C LYS A 74 -6.82 -1.13 11.80
N GLU A 75 -7.59 -1.87 11.01
CA GLU A 75 -7.62 -3.33 11.06
C GLU A 75 -6.23 -3.95 10.76
N CYS A 76 -5.54 -3.46 9.74
CA CYS A 76 -4.19 -3.89 9.41
C CYS A 76 -3.21 -3.61 10.57
N MET A 77 -3.25 -2.43 11.16
CA MET A 77 -2.39 -2.07 12.29
C MET A 77 -2.70 -2.93 13.53
N ASN A 78 -3.97 -3.18 13.84
CA ASN A 78 -4.39 -4.07 14.92
C ASN A 78 -3.97 -5.53 14.68
N ALA A 79 -3.84 -5.92 13.42
CA ALA A 79 -3.29 -7.23 13.02
C ALA A 79 -1.76 -7.29 13.07
N GLY A 80 -1.08 -6.24 13.56
CA GLY A 80 0.37 -6.15 13.69
C GLY A 80 1.09 -5.87 12.36
N ILE A 81 0.40 -5.28 11.38
CA ILE A 81 1.01 -4.87 10.11
C ILE A 81 1.44 -3.40 10.22
N MET A 82 2.68 -3.12 9.93
CA MET A 82 3.19 -1.75 9.82
C MET A 82 2.76 -1.16 8.47
N VAL A 83 1.86 -0.19 8.51
CA VAL A 83 1.44 0.54 7.31
C VAL A 83 2.38 1.70 7.07
N LYS A 84 2.75 1.94 5.82
CA LYS A 84 3.62 3.06 5.39
C LYS A 84 3.02 3.73 4.15
N ILE A 85 3.10 5.06 4.10
CA ILE A 85 2.68 5.85 2.93
C ILE A 85 3.91 6.24 2.13
N VAL A 86 3.86 6.01 0.83
CA VAL A 86 4.89 6.48 -0.12
C VAL A 86 4.20 7.20 -1.26
N THR A 87 4.34 8.51 -1.30
CA THR A 87 3.63 9.37 -2.24
C THR A 87 4.55 10.39 -2.92
N GLY A 88 4.17 10.82 -4.11
CA GLY A 88 4.79 11.96 -4.78
C GLY A 88 4.36 13.33 -4.24
N ASP A 89 3.37 13.37 -3.34
CA ASP A 89 2.83 14.58 -2.76
C ASP A 89 3.79 15.26 -1.78
N THR A 90 3.43 16.48 -1.37
CA THR A 90 4.22 17.25 -0.39
C THR A 90 4.15 16.63 1.01
N PRO A 91 5.14 16.87 1.88
CA PRO A 91 5.11 16.38 3.26
C PRO A 91 3.86 16.83 4.04
N GLY A 92 3.36 18.05 3.79
CA GLY A 92 2.13 18.56 4.41
C GLY A 92 0.90 17.74 4.04
N THR A 93 0.70 17.51 2.74
CA THR A 93 -0.39 16.69 2.19
C THR A 93 -0.32 15.25 2.72
N ALA A 94 0.88 14.66 2.69
CA ALA A 94 1.09 13.28 3.15
C ALA A 94 0.82 13.13 4.66
N LYS A 95 1.20 14.12 5.49
CA LYS A 95 0.87 14.14 6.93
C LYS A 95 -0.64 14.27 7.15
N GLN A 96 -1.32 15.11 6.38
CA GLN A 96 -2.76 15.28 6.48
C GLN A 96 -3.51 13.98 6.16
N ILE A 97 -3.20 13.35 5.02
CA ILE A 97 -3.73 12.04 4.66
C ILE A 97 -3.43 11.01 5.76
N GLY A 98 -2.19 11.02 6.29
CA GLY A 98 -1.77 10.13 7.38
C GLY A 98 -2.62 10.31 8.64
N ARG A 99 -3.04 11.53 8.98
CA ARG A 99 -3.95 11.81 10.10
C ARG A 99 -5.36 11.29 9.83
N GLU A 100 -5.89 11.54 8.64
CA GLU A 100 -7.23 11.11 8.25
C GLU A 100 -7.40 9.59 8.29
N ILE A 101 -6.36 8.83 7.90
CA ILE A 101 -6.39 7.37 7.96
C ILE A 101 -5.92 6.79 9.30
N GLY A 102 -5.57 7.63 10.27
CA GLY A 102 -5.14 7.21 11.61
C GLY A 102 -3.71 6.64 11.68
N LEU A 103 -2.89 6.83 10.64
CA LEU A 103 -1.49 6.40 10.62
C LEU A 103 -0.57 7.39 11.34
N TRP A 104 -0.81 8.70 11.16
CA TRP A 104 -0.04 9.78 11.78
C TRP A 104 -0.71 10.24 13.06
N ALA A 105 -0.02 10.08 14.19
CA ALA A 105 -0.46 10.49 15.50
C ALA A 105 0.26 11.77 15.98
N ASP A 106 -0.27 12.45 17.00
CA ASP A 106 0.36 13.64 17.59
C ASP A 106 1.72 13.36 18.26
N ALA A 107 1.98 12.11 18.61
CA ALA A 107 3.26 11.65 19.14
C ALA A 107 4.35 11.47 18.05
N ASP A 108 3.98 11.47 16.78
CA ASP A 108 4.91 11.30 15.68
C ASP A 108 5.72 12.59 15.44
N THR A 109 6.97 12.40 15.09
CA THR A 109 7.93 13.48 14.89
C THR A 109 8.47 13.49 13.47
N ASP A 110 9.28 14.46 13.12
CA ASP A 110 9.93 14.53 11.80
C ASP A 110 10.87 13.33 11.52
N ARG A 111 11.16 12.49 12.51
CA ARG A 111 11.87 11.21 12.31
C ARG A 111 11.01 10.15 11.60
N ASN A 112 9.69 10.29 11.66
CA ASN A 112 8.75 9.33 11.06
C ASN A 112 8.38 9.67 9.62
N ILE A 113 8.88 10.79 9.10
CA ILE A 113 8.69 11.23 7.72
C ILE A 113 10.03 11.61 7.09
N ILE A 114 10.18 11.29 5.81
CA ILE A 114 11.34 11.66 5.01
C ILE A 114 10.89 12.05 3.60
N THR A 115 11.65 12.93 2.96
CA THR A 115 11.44 13.26 1.54
C THR A 115 12.28 12.36 0.63
N GLY A 116 11.85 12.20 -0.63
CA GLY A 116 12.62 11.44 -1.61
C GLY A 116 14.05 11.97 -1.84
N THR A 117 14.27 13.28 -1.67
CA THR A 117 15.61 13.89 -1.74
C THR A 117 16.48 13.46 -0.57
N GLU A 118 15.99 13.57 0.64
CA GLU A 118 16.69 13.12 1.85
C GLU A 118 16.93 11.61 1.82
N LEU A 119 15.95 10.83 1.35
CA LEU A 119 16.11 9.39 1.16
C LEU A 119 17.26 9.05 0.20
N ALA A 120 17.42 9.82 -0.89
CA ALA A 120 18.48 9.61 -1.86
C ALA A 120 19.88 9.91 -1.30
N GLU A 121 19.99 10.81 -0.31
CA GLU A 121 21.26 11.15 0.36
C GLU A 121 21.66 10.16 1.44
N LEU A 122 20.73 9.33 1.94
CA LEU A 122 21.02 8.30 2.93
C LEU A 122 21.80 7.13 2.31
N SER A 123 22.81 6.62 3.01
CA SER A 123 23.40 5.32 2.68
C SER A 123 22.42 4.19 3.00
N ASP A 124 22.61 3.02 2.40
CA ASP A 124 21.71 1.89 2.60
C ASP A 124 21.73 1.38 4.05
N GLU A 125 22.89 1.46 4.73
CA GLU A 125 23.01 1.09 6.14
C GLU A 125 22.17 2.02 7.03
N LYS A 126 22.26 3.34 6.82
CA LYS A 126 21.49 4.32 7.58
C LYS A 126 19.99 4.20 7.31
N LEU A 127 19.62 3.92 6.05
CA LEU A 127 18.23 3.67 5.72
C LEU A 127 17.70 2.43 6.45
N GLN A 128 18.45 1.34 6.50
CA GLN A 128 18.06 0.14 7.22
C GLN A 128 17.89 0.38 8.73
N GLU A 129 18.65 1.30 9.33
CA GLU A 129 18.50 1.66 10.74
C GLU A 129 17.18 2.36 11.04
N CYS A 130 16.76 3.30 10.19
CA CYS A 130 15.55 4.11 10.41
C CYS A 130 14.29 3.60 9.70
N VAL A 131 14.41 2.65 8.77
CA VAL A 131 13.30 2.23 7.89
C VAL A 131 12.07 1.71 8.65
N LEU A 132 12.26 1.11 9.82
CA LEU A 132 11.14 0.60 10.62
C LEU A 132 10.33 1.75 11.24
N ASP A 133 11.00 2.83 11.67
CA ASP A 133 10.36 3.99 12.30
C ASP A 133 9.71 4.93 11.30
N LEU A 134 10.15 4.90 10.03
CA LEU A 134 9.55 5.70 8.97
C LEU A 134 8.11 5.27 8.71
N LYS A 135 7.19 6.21 8.72
CA LYS A 135 5.76 6.03 8.38
C LYS A 135 5.41 6.61 7.02
N ILE A 136 6.03 7.74 6.66
CA ILE A 136 5.70 8.50 5.44
C ILE A 136 6.98 8.80 4.66
N ILE A 137 6.94 8.56 3.34
CA ILE A 137 7.91 9.07 2.39
C ILE A 137 7.17 9.99 1.42
N ALA A 138 7.47 11.28 1.49
CA ALA A 138 6.86 12.31 0.66
C ALA A 138 7.77 12.66 -0.52
N ARG A 139 7.22 13.18 -1.62
CA ARG A 139 7.94 13.50 -2.86
C ARG A 139 8.82 12.33 -3.36
N ALA A 140 8.33 11.12 -3.15
CA ALA A 140 9.02 9.90 -3.56
C ALA A 140 9.02 9.76 -5.09
N ARG A 141 10.15 9.33 -5.61
CA ARG A 141 10.31 8.90 -7.00
C ARG A 141 9.98 7.39 -7.11
N PRO A 142 9.71 6.87 -8.30
CA PRO A 142 9.45 5.44 -8.48
C PRO A 142 10.54 4.53 -7.91
N MET A 143 11.81 4.90 -8.07
CA MET A 143 12.94 4.14 -7.53
C MET A 143 13.06 4.20 -6.01
N ASP A 144 12.59 5.27 -5.39
CA ASP A 144 12.59 5.40 -3.93
C ASP A 144 11.63 4.40 -3.28
N LYS A 145 10.49 4.11 -3.95
CA LYS A 145 9.56 3.06 -3.52
C LYS A 145 10.22 1.68 -3.51
N LYS A 146 10.94 1.34 -4.59
CA LYS A 146 11.68 0.08 -4.68
C LYS A 146 12.76 -0.01 -3.60
N ARG A 147 13.55 1.05 -3.42
CA ARG A 147 14.62 1.10 -2.41
C ARG A 147 14.10 0.93 -0.99
N LEU A 148 12.92 1.50 -0.68
CA LEU A 148 12.26 1.27 0.61
C LEU A 148 11.94 -0.22 0.82
N VAL A 149 11.40 -0.88 -0.21
CA VAL A 149 11.07 -2.31 -0.16
C VAL A 149 12.33 -3.14 0.10
N GLU A 150 13.41 -2.87 -0.62
CA GLU A 150 14.71 -3.55 -0.45
C GLU A 150 15.26 -3.37 0.97
N ALA A 151 15.19 -2.15 1.52
CA ALA A 151 15.64 -1.86 2.88
C ALA A 151 14.82 -2.60 3.95
N LEU A 152 13.50 -2.70 3.77
CA LEU A 152 12.62 -3.47 4.66
C LEU A 152 12.91 -4.98 4.57
N GLN A 153 13.11 -5.51 3.37
CA GLN A 153 13.48 -6.91 3.14
C GLN A 153 14.84 -7.25 3.76
N ALA A 154 15.82 -6.34 3.68
CA ALA A 154 17.13 -6.49 4.34
C ALA A 154 17.01 -6.57 5.88
N ARG A 155 15.93 -6.01 6.45
CA ARG A 155 15.58 -6.14 7.88
C ARG A 155 14.69 -7.36 8.16
N ASN A 156 14.64 -8.34 7.25
CA ASN A 156 13.82 -9.55 7.34
C ASN A 156 12.31 -9.28 7.50
N GLN A 157 11.81 -8.16 6.94
CA GLN A 157 10.40 -7.87 6.90
C GLN A 157 9.76 -8.48 5.64
N VAL A 158 8.56 -9.01 5.79
CA VAL A 158 7.72 -9.41 4.64
C VAL A 158 6.93 -8.20 4.20
N VAL A 159 7.17 -7.75 2.98
CA VAL A 159 6.64 -6.49 2.46
C VAL A 159 5.57 -6.75 1.41
N ALA A 160 4.40 -6.16 1.60
CA ALA A 160 3.39 -6.03 0.57
C ALA A 160 3.36 -4.58 0.07
N VAL A 161 3.24 -4.40 -1.23
CA VAL A 161 3.13 -3.08 -1.87
C VAL A 161 1.81 -3.00 -2.61
N THR A 162 1.10 -1.89 -2.47
CA THR A 162 -0.07 -1.58 -3.29
C THR A 162 0.25 -0.45 -4.25
N GLY A 163 -0.22 -0.56 -5.50
CA GLY A 163 -0.03 0.47 -6.50
C GLY A 163 -0.96 0.28 -7.69
N ASP A 164 -1.24 1.36 -8.41
CA ASP A 164 -2.12 1.39 -9.58
C ASP A 164 -1.44 1.98 -10.82
N GLY A 165 -0.30 2.65 -10.62
CA GLY A 165 0.44 3.35 -11.67
C GLY A 165 1.60 2.55 -12.26
N THR A 166 2.01 2.93 -13.46
CA THR A 166 3.23 2.43 -14.09
C THR A 166 4.48 2.70 -13.22
N ASN A 167 4.45 3.78 -12.46
CA ASN A 167 5.54 4.18 -11.57
C ASN A 167 5.71 3.24 -10.37
N ASP A 168 4.71 2.44 -10.05
CA ASP A 168 4.71 1.51 -8.93
C ASP A 168 5.26 0.13 -9.31
N ALA A 169 5.31 -0.18 -10.62
CA ALA A 169 5.73 -1.49 -11.12
C ALA A 169 7.08 -1.99 -10.56
N PRO A 170 8.14 -1.18 -10.47
CA PRO A 170 9.41 -1.64 -9.88
C PRO A 170 9.30 -2.05 -8.41
N ALA A 171 8.44 -1.37 -7.63
CA ALA A 171 8.22 -1.69 -6.22
C ALA A 171 7.28 -2.90 -6.06
N LEU A 172 6.24 -3.00 -6.90
CA LEU A 172 5.33 -4.16 -6.94
C LEU A 172 6.09 -5.44 -7.23
N HIS A 173 6.94 -5.43 -8.25
CA HIS A 173 7.76 -6.60 -8.62
C HIS A 173 8.81 -6.95 -7.54
N GLN A 174 9.37 -5.97 -6.84
CA GLN A 174 10.36 -6.20 -5.78
C GLN A 174 9.74 -6.72 -4.49
N ALA A 175 8.49 -6.40 -4.21
CA ALA A 175 7.81 -6.79 -2.97
C ALA A 175 7.67 -8.32 -2.83
N ASN A 176 7.46 -8.80 -1.60
CA ASN A 176 7.11 -10.21 -1.39
C ASN A 176 5.68 -10.50 -1.86
N VAL A 177 4.83 -9.48 -1.86
CA VAL A 177 3.48 -9.53 -2.43
C VAL A 177 3.17 -8.19 -3.08
N GLY A 178 3.08 -8.15 -4.40
CA GLY A 178 2.61 -7.01 -5.18
C GLY A 178 1.09 -7.04 -5.33
N LEU A 179 0.42 -5.94 -5.00
CA LEU A 179 -1.03 -5.80 -5.05
C LEU A 179 -1.39 -4.66 -6.01
N SER A 180 -2.08 -4.96 -7.11
CA SER A 180 -2.60 -3.92 -8.01
C SER A 180 -4.09 -3.70 -7.83
N MET A 181 -4.56 -2.48 -8.12
CA MET A 181 -5.98 -2.20 -8.17
C MET A 181 -6.59 -2.59 -9.52
N GLY A 182 -7.84 -3.01 -9.54
CA GLY A 182 -8.54 -3.40 -10.77
C GLY A 182 -8.64 -2.26 -11.80
N ALA A 183 -8.70 -1.00 -11.33
CA ALA A 183 -8.63 0.20 -12.17
C ALA A 183 -7.21 0.60 -12.56
N GLY A 184 -6.18 -0.07 -12.02
CA GLY A 184 -4.77 0.24 -12.29
C GLY A 184 -4.34 -0.05 -13.72
N THR A 185 -3.17 0.46 -14.10
CA THR A 185 -2.58 0.28 -15.43
C THR A 185 -2.24 -1.19 -15.71
N ALA A 186 -2.19 -1.57 -16.99
CA ALA A 186 -1.81 -2.92 -17.39
C ALA A 186 -0.42 -3.30 -16.86
N VAL A 187 0.52 -2.34 -16.84
CA VAL A 187 1.89 -2.53 -16.33
C VAL A 187 1.90 -2.83 -14.83
N ALA A 188 1.09 -2.12 -14.02
CA ALA A 188 0.97 -2.40 -12.60
C ALA A 188 0.38 -3.78 -12.32
N LYS A 189 -0.64 -4.19 -13.11
CA LYS A 189 -1.25 -5.52 -13.02
C LYS A 189 -0.29 -6.64 -13.37
N GLU A 190 0.51 -6.45 -14.41
CA GLU A 190 1.51 -7.42 -14.84
C GLU A 190 2.66 -7.57 -13.82
N ALA A 191 3.02 -6.46 -13.16
CA ALA A 191 4.05 -6.45 -12.13
C ALA A 191 3.57 -6.94 -10.75
N SER A 192 2.28 -7.19 -10.57
CA SER A 192 1.68 -7.59 -9.29
C SER A 192 1.35 -9.09 -9.24
N ASP A 193 1.37 -9.65 -8.02
CA ASP A 193 0.97 -11.05 -7.77
C ASP A 193 -0.56 -11.19 -7.65
N ILE A 194 -1.23 -10.14 -7.17
CA ILE A 194 -2.68 -10.14 -6.89
C ILE A 194 -3.30 -8.85 -7.43
N THR A 195 -4.42 -8.96 -8.14
CA THR A 195 -5.23 -7.81 -8.57
C THR A 195 -6.54 -7.72 -7.77
N ILE A 196 -6.79 -6.58 -7.14
CA ILE A 196 -7.98 -6.29 -6.34
C ILE A 196 -9.05 -5.70 -7.24
N ILE A 197 -10.01 -6.53 -7.62
CA ILE A 197 -11.00 -6.20 -8.66
C ILE A 197 -11.97 -5.08 -8.22
N ASP A 198 -12.35 -5.05 -6.95
CA ASP A 198 -13.30 -4.08 -6.38
C ASP A 198 -12.67 -2.73 -6.03
N ASN A 199 -11.35 -2.59 -6.23
CA ASN A 199 -10.57 -1.39 -5.90
C ASN A 199 -10.69 -0.96 -4.42
N SER A 200 -11.17 -1.82 -3.52
CA SER A 200 -11.34 -1.52 -2.11
C SER A 200 -10.11 -1.89 -1.30
N PHE A 201 -9.63 -0.96 -0.49
CA PHE A 201 -8.52 -1.22 0.43
C PHE A 201 -8.92 -2.24 1.52
N SER A 202 -10.20 -2.30 1.90
CA SER A 202 -10.70 -3.28 2.87
C SER A 202 -10.51 -4.73 2.38
N SER A 203 -10.51 -4.96 1.08
CA SER A 203 -10.28 -6.29 0.49
C SER A 203 -8.84 -6.76 0.68
N ILE A 204 -7.88 -5.84 0.84
CA ILE A 204 -6.49 -6.18 1.25
C ILE A 204 -6.49 -6.76 2.66
N GLY A 205 -7.17 -6.13 3.61
CA GLY A 205 -7.31 -6.64 4.98
C GLY A 205 -7.91 -8.04 5.01
N LYS A 206 -8.97 -8.28 4.23
CA LYS A 206 -9.60 -9.59 4.08
C LYS A 206 -8.63 -10.63 3.48
N ALA A 207 -7.89 -10.26 2.43
CA ALA A 207 -6.89 -11.15 1.81
C ALA A 207 -5.81 -11.57 2.81
N VAL A 208 -5.31 -10.63 3.62
CA VAL A 208 -4.35 -10.93 4.69
C VAL A 208 -4.94 -11.87 5.74
N MET A 209 -6.18 -11.64 6.16
CA MET A 209 -6.88 -12.49 7.12
C MET A 209 -7.03 -13.94 6.60
N TRP A 210 -7.48 -14.08 5.36
CA TRP A 210 -7.62 -15.40 4.71
C TRP A 210 -6.28 -16.08 4.52
N GLY A 211 -5.25 -15.35 4.07
CA GLY A 211 -3.89 -15.86 3.92
C GLY A 211 -3.32 -16.40 5.24
N ARG A 212 -3.48 -15.65 6.33
CA ARG A 212 -3.07 -16.10 7.68
C ARG A 212 -3.84 -17.34 8.16
N SER A 213 -5.14 -17.41 7.86
CA SER A 213 -5.95 -18.59 8.19
C SER A 213 -5.50 -19.81 7.40
N LEU A 214 -5.28 -19.66 6.10
CA LEU A 214 -4.78 -20.71 5.23
C LEU A 214 -3.40 -21.20 5.69
N TYR A 215 -2.48 -20.31 6.01
CA TYR A 215 -1.16 -20.65 6.53
C TYR A 215 -1.24 -21.47 7.81
N LYS A 216 -2.09 -21.08 8.77
CA LYS A 216 -2.31 -21.83 10.00
C LYS A 216 -2.87 -23.24 9.72
N ASN A 217 -3.77 -23.38 8.75
CA ASN A 217 -4.33 -24.69 8.38
C ASN A 217 -3.28 -25.58 7.73
N ILE A 218 -2.46 -25.03 6.83
CA ILE A 218 -1.32 -25.77 6.22
C ILE A 218 -0.33 -26.20 7.31
N GLN A 219 0.01 -25.30 8.23
CA GLN A 219 0.93 -25.60 9.33
C GLN A 219 0.40 -26.74 10.23
N ARG A 220 -0.89 -26.69 10.58
CA ARG A 220 -1.53 -27.77 11.37
C ARG A 220 -1.52 -29.09 10.62
N PHE A 221 -1.84 -29.07 9.32
CA PHE A 221 -1.80 -30.26 8.47
C PHE A 221 -0.40 -30.86 8.39
N LEU A 222 0.63 -30.04 8.18
CA LEU A 222 2.02 -30.52 8.13
C LEU A 222 2.47 -31.08 9.45
N LEU A 223 2.14 -30.43 10.57
CA LEU A 223 2.46 -30.94 11.91
C LEU A 223 1.78 -32.31 12.17
N PHE A 224 0.49 -32.43 11.81
CA PHE A 224 -0.23 -33.69 11.93
C PHE A 224 0.42 -34.82 11.09
N GLN A 225 0.69 -34.52 9.82
CA GLN A 225 1.31 -35.48 8.91
C GLN A 225 2.71 -35.87 9.36
N LEU A 226 3.51 -34.95 9.84
CA LEU A 226 4.84 -35.20 10.37
C LEU A 226 4.75 -36.09 11.63
N THR A 227 3.84 -35.79 12.54
CA THR A 227 3.62 -36.57 13.78
C THR A 227 3.24 -38.01 13.45
N VAL A 228 2.32 -38.22 12.50
CA VAL A 228 1.94 -39.56 12.06
C VAL A 228 3.14 -40.31 11.50
N ASN A 229 3.92 -39.70 10.62
CA ASN A 229 5.08 -40.32 10.01
C ASN A 229 6.17 -40.67 11.04
N VAL A 230 6.49 -39.73 11.95
CA VAL A 230 7.47 -39.97 13.02
C VAL A 230 6.99 -41.10 13.94
N THR A 231 5.72 -41.10 14.33
CA THR A 231 5.13 -42.13 15.16
C THR A 231 5.21 -43.49 14.47
N ALA A 232 4.87 -43.58 13.19
CA ALA A 232 4.97 -44.80 12.41
C ALA A 232 6.42 -45.32 12.35
N CYS A 233 7.39 -44.42 12.07
CA CYS A 233 8.82 -44.80 12.10
C CYS A 233 9.26 -45.30 13.47
N CYS A 234 8.85 -44.64 14.54
CA CYS A 234 9.18 -45.10 15.92
C CYS A 234 8.59 -46.48 16.24
N ILE A 235 7.34 -46.73 15.84
CA ILE A 235 6.67 -48.02 16.05
C ILE A 235 7.41 -49.15 15.30
N VAL A 236 7.79 -48.91 14.03
CA VAL A 236 8.56 -49.88 13.25
C VAL A 236 9.93 -50.13 13.87
N PHE A 237 10.63 -49.07 14.26
CA PHE A 237 11.94 -49.17 14.89
C PHE A 237 11.92 -49.94 16.20
N VAL A 238 10.97 -49.64 17.10
CA VAL A 238 10.80 -50.36 18.35
C VAL A 238 10.38 -51.83 18.10
N GLY A 239 9.48 -52.07 17.14
CA GLY A 239 9.07 -53.40 16.74
C GLY A 239 10.25 -54.27 16.28
N ALA A 240 11.14 -53.67 15.46
CA ALA A 240 12.35 -54.35 14.99
C ALA A 240 13.33 -54.68 16.13
N LEU A 241 13.50 -53.77 17.11
CA LEU A 241 14.33 -54.03 18.30
C LEU A 241 13.79 -55.14 19.21
N VAL A 242 12.47 -55.27 19.30
CA VAL A 242 11.80 -56.29 20.12
C VAL A 242 11.65 -57.62 19.38
N GLY A 243 12.09 -57.72 18.12
CA GLY A 243 12.03 -58.92 17.29
C GLY A 243 10.61 -59.35 16.91
N LYS A 244 9.64 -58.40 16.86
CA LYS A 244 8.28 -58.64 16.38
C LYS A 244 8.15 -58.24 14.90
N ASP A 245 7.43 -59.05 14.14
CA ASP A 245 7.08 -58.73 12.76
C ASP A 245 6.33 -57.42 12.66
N SER A 246 6.54 -56.69 11.54
CA SER A 246 6.13 -55.31 11.32
C SER A 246 4.70 -54.97 11.79
N PRO A 247 4.51 -54.16 12.84
CA PRO A 247 3.20 -53.82 13.39
C PRO A 247 2.36 -52.91 12.50
N LEU A 248 2.92 -52.40 11.42
CA LEU A 248 2.25 -51.40 10.52
C LEU A 248 1.44 -52.03 9.38
N THR A 249 1.59 -53.34 9.12
CA THR A 249 0.82 -54.03 8.07
C THR A 249 -0.70 -53.95 8.32
N CYS A 250 -1.14 -53.93 9.56
CA CYS A 250 -2.55 -53.86 9.92
C CYS A 250 -3.14 -52.44 9.79
N LEU A 251 -2.37 -51.40 10.06
CA LEU A 251 -2.81 -49.96 9.99
C LEU A 251 -2.91 -49.44 8.55
N SER A 252 -2.08 -49.90 7.63
CA SER A 252 -2.14 -49.51 6.21
C SER A 252 -3.37 -50.07 5.50
N TYR A 253 -3.91 -51.19 5.97
CA TYR A 253 -5.10 -51.82 5.37
C TYR A 253 -6.43 -51.35 5.98
N THR A 254 -6.43 -50.75 7.16
CA THR A 254 -7.65 -50.31 7.87
C THR A 254 -7.97 -48.82 7.71
N SER A 255 -7.11 -48.06 7.09
CA SER A 255 -7.41 -46.65 6.75
C SER A 255 -8.34 -46.63 5.52
N PRO A 256 -9.64 -46.29 5.66
CA PRO A 256 -10.52 -46.24 4.49
C PRO A 256 -10.00 -45.25 3.49
N SER A 257 -9.73 -45.73 2.28
CA SER A 257 -9.38 -44.84 1.16
C SER A 257 -10.53 -43.86 0.91
N PRO A 258 -10.30 -42.59 0.57
CA PRO A 258 -11.37 -41.67 0.13
C PRO A 258 -12.23 -42.23 -1.02
N ARG A 259 -11.77 -43.29 -1.72
CA ARG A 259 -12.51 -44.01 -2.75
C ARG A 259 -13.52 -45.02 -2.19
N ASP A 260 -13.31 -45.51 -0.98
CA ASP A 260 -14.20 -46.52 -0.41
C ASP A 260 -15.52 -45.95 0.12
N SER A 261 -15.55 -44.61 0.37
CA SER A 261 -16.76 -43.90 0.79
C SER A 261 -17.76 -43.65 -0.36
N THR A 262 -17.36 -43.85 -1.62
CA THR A 262 -18.23 -43.64 -2.79
C THR A 262 -18.90 -44.93 -3.29
N SER A 263 -18.42 -46.09 -2.91
CA SER A 263 -19.00 -47.40 -3.35
C SER A 263 -20.15 -47.92 -2.49
N SER A 264 -20.45 -47.27 -1.34
CA SER A 264 -21.57 -47.70 -0.47
C SER A 264 -22.88 -46.92 -0.66
N ARG A 265 -22.98 -46.17 -1.78
CA ARG A 265 -24.22 -45.49 -2.19
C ARG A 265 -24.65 -45.96 -3.59
N MET A 266 -25.00 -47.20 -3.71
CA MET A 266 -25.94 -47.73 -4.71
C MET A 266 -26.92 -48.65 -4.03
#